data_ea1d08582874dc0bf1ff4ff2b44a6cd5
#
_entry.id   ea1d08582874dc0bf1ff4ff2b44a6cd5
#
_cell.length_a   1.000
_cell.length_b   1.000
_cell.length_c   1.000
_cell.angle_alpha   90.00
_cell.angle_beta   90.00
_cell.angle_gamma   90.00
#
_symmetry.space_group_name_H-M   'P 1'
#
loop_
_entity.id
_entity.type
_entity.pdbx_description
1 polymer ?
#
loop_
_entity_poly.entity_id
_entity_poly.type
_entity_poly.pdbx_seq_one_letter_code
_entity_poly.pdbx_strand_id
1 'polypeptide(L)' 'KNAYDLRQKFIGNEFFVLLEAEEKPGFLMGHTENFLPIYVPKENLRPNTLIQVKCTSNNSEGLIGENQTSRKIQTLFS' A
#
# COMPACT_ATOMS: atom_id res chain seq x y z
N LYS A 1 14.96 -15.52 -9.66
CA LYS A 1 14.85 -14.55 -8.60
C LYS A 1 13.61 -14.78 -7.81
N ASN A 2 13.60 -14.36 -6.57
CA ASN A 2 12.45 -14.58 -5.73
C ASN A 2 11.55 -13.34 -5.72
N ALA A 3 10.39 -13.49 -5.08
CA ALA A 3 9.40 -12.42 -5.07
C ALA A 3 9.92 -11.17 -4.34
N TYR A 4 10.76 -11.37 -3.34
CA TYR A 4 11.31 -10.24 -2.60
C TYR A 4 12.13 -9.34 -3.52
N ASP A 5 13.02 -9.92 -4.31
CA ASP A 5 13.85 -9.15 -5.23
C ASP A 5 13.01 -8.42 -6.26
N LEU A 6 11.98 -9.08 -6.75
CA LEU A 6 11.10 -8.48 -7.73
C LEU A 6 10.38 -7.25 -7.15
N ARG A 7 9.90 -7.38 -5.91
CA ARG A 7 9.18 -6.28 -5.26
C ARG A 7 10.08 -5.10 -4.93
N GLN A 8 11.36 -5.36 -4.71
CA GLN A 8 12.30 -4.31 -4.29
C GLN A 8 12.35 -3.16 -5.29
N LYS A 9 12.10 -3.42 -6.55
CA LYS A 9 12.12 -2.40 -7.59
C LYS A 9 11.04 -1.36 -7.43
N PHE A 10 10.00 -1.65 -6.67
CA PHE A 10 8.84 -0.79 -6.63
C PHE A 10 8.83 0.17 -5.46
N ILE A 11 9.85 0.11 -4.62
CA ILE A 11 9.97 1.08 -3.52
C ILE A 11 10.08 2.47 -4.12
N GLY A 12 9.27 3.40 -3.61
CA GLY A 12 9.23 4.77 -4.10
C GLY A 12 8.16 5.01 -5.16
N ASN A 13 7.60 3.95 -5.74
CA ASN A 13 6.54 4.09 -6.73
C ASN A 13 5.19 4.24 -6.04
N GLU A 14 4.25 4.85 -6.77
CA GLU A 14 2.88 5.01 -6.30
C GLU A 14 1.96 4.15 -7.14
N PHE A 15 0.98 3.56 -6.47
CA PHE A 15 0.00 2.69 -7.12
C PHE A 15 -1.38 2.99 -6.59
N PHE A 16 -2.39 2.72 -7.41
CA PHE A 16 -3.75 2.59 -6.90
C PHE A 16 -3.93 1.17 -6.40
N VAL A 17 -4.46 1.04 -5.20
CA VAL A 17 -4.58 -0.24 -4.53
C VAL A 17 -6.00 -0.37 -4.00
N LEU A 18 -6.64 -1.48 -4.33
CA LEU A 18 -7.93 -1.83 -3.72
C LEU A 18 -7.63 -2.63 -2.47
N LEU A 19 -7.95 -2.05 -1.33
CA LEU A 19 -7.73 -2.70 -0.04
C LEU A 19 -8.77 -3.81 0.14
N GLU A 20 -8.33 -4.97 0.63
CA GLU A 20 -9.18 -6.14 0.69
C GLU A 20 -9.54 -6.53 2.11
N ALA A 21 -8.55 -6.75 2.96
CA ALA A 21 -8.82 -7.28 4.29
C ALA A 21 -7.71 -6.91 5.24
N GLU A 22 -8.02 -7.00 6.54
CA GLU A 22 -7.01 -6.79 7.58
C GLU A 22 -6.32 -8.13 7.84
N GLU A 23 -5.25 -8.38 7.08
CA GLU A 23 -4.51 -9.63 7.19
C GLU A 23 -3.56 -9.64 8.38
N LYS A 24 -3.10 -8.46 8.79
CA LYS A 24 -2.24 -8.30 9.95
C LYS A 24 -2.88 -7.27 10.86
N PRO A 25 -2.75 -7.43 12.18
CA PRO A 25 -3.30 -6.42 13.09
C PRO A 25 -2.78 -5.04 12.76
N GLY A 26 -3.69 -4.11 12.51
CA GLY A 26 -3.34 -2.74 12.23
C GLY A 26 -3.00 -2.43 10.78
N PHE A 27 -3.07 -3.43 9.88
CA PHE A 27 -2.75 -3.23 8.46
C PHE A 27 -3.84 -3.81 7.60
N LEU A 28 -4.18 -3.10 6.53
CA LEU A 28 -5.03 -3.64 5.47
C LEU A 28 -4.14 -4.10 4.32
N MET A 29 -4.51 -5.19 3.71
CA MET A 29 -3.75 -5.77 2.63
C MET A 29 -4.53 -5.61 1.32
N GLY A 30 -3.84 -5.28 0.26
CA GLY A 30 -4.40 -5.25 -1.07
C GLY A 30 -3.35 -5.67 -2.08
N HIS A 31 -3.68 -5.47 -3.34
CA HIS A 31 -2.76 -5.78 -4.43
C HIS A 31 -2.61 -4.57 -5.33
N THR A 32 -1.39 -4.35 -5.78
CA THR A 32 -1.11 -3.30 -6.76
C THR A 32 -1.65 -3.72 -8.12
N GLU A 33 -1.51 -2.82 -9.09
CA GLU A 33 -1.92 -3.12 -10.47
C GLU A 33 -1.18 -4.32 -11.03
N ASN A 34 0.02 -4.58 -10.53
CA ASN A 34 0.84 -5.71 -10.95
C ASN A 34 0.61 -6.94 -10.09
N PHE A 35 -0.45 -6.93 -9.28
CA PHE A 35 -0.82 -8.05 -8.40
C PHE A 35 0.20 -8.34 -7.33
N LEU A 36 0.96 -7.34 -6.91
CA LEU A 36 1.91 -7.50 -5.82
C LEU A 36 1.21 -7.21 -4.50
N PRO A 37 1.41 -8.05 -3.49
CA PRO A 37 0.78 -7.80 -2.18
C PRO A 37 1.40 -6.59 -1.52
N ILE A 38 0.54 -5.74 -0.96
CA ILE A 38 0.98 -4.54 -0.29
C ILE A 38 0.16 -4.33 0.98
N TYR A 39 0.85 -3.95 2.06
CA TYR A 39 0.23 -3.72 3.35
C TYR A 39 0.28 -2.23 3.65
N VAL A 40 -0.85 -1.71 4.12
CA VAL A 40 -0.99 -0.28 4.40
C VAL A 40 -1.53 -0.13 5.82
N PRO A 41 -0.96 0.77 6.65
CA PRO A 41 -1.51 1.00 7.98
C PRO A 41 -3.00 1.31 7.90
N LYS A 42 -3.76 0.65 8.75
CA LYS A 42 -5.21 0.72 8.68
C LYS A 42 -5.73 2.12 8.99
N GLU A 43 -5.25 2.70 10.08
CA GLU A 43 -5.71 4.03 10.49
C GLU A 43 -7.24 4.11 10.41
N ASN A 44 -7.76 5.01 9.56
CA ASN A 44 -9.20 5.15 9.37
C ASN A 44 -9.71 4.49 8.10
N LEU A 45 -8.86 3.67 7.47
CA LEU A 45 -9.22 3.01 6.23
C LEU A 45 -10.08 1.79 6.48
N ARG A 46 -10.84 1.41 5.45
CA ARG A 46 -11.72 0.25 5.50
C ARG A 46 -11.45 -0.67 4.33
N PRO A 47 -11.76 -1.97 4.48
CA PRO A 47 -11.70 -2.88 3.34
C PRO A 47 -12.58 -2.39 2.18
N ASN A 48 -12.24 -2.80 0.98
CA ASN A 48 -12.96 -2.47 -0.25
C ASN A 48 -12.87 -1.00 -0.60
N THR A 49 -11.81 -0.33 -0.16
CA THR A 49 -11.54 1.07 -0.48
C THR A 49 -10.38 1.14 -1.46
N LEU A 50 -10.55 1.94 -2.50
CA LEU A 50 -9.49 2.18 -3.49
C LEU A 50 -8.74 3.44 -3.08
N ILE A 51 -7.43 3.32 -2.88
CA ILE A 51 -6.62 4.45 -2.47
C ILE A 51 -5.34 4.50 -3.30
N GLN A 52 -4.69 5.65 -3.27
CA GLN A 52 -3.36 5.81 -3.85
C GLN A 52 -2.33 5.58 -2.76
N VAL A 53 -1.36 4.71 -3.03
CA VAL A 53 -0.39 4.26 -2.04
C VAL A 53 1.02 4.45 -2.59
N LYS A 54 1.91 4.98 -1.76
CA LYS A 54 3.32 5.03 -2.10
C LYS A 54 4.04 3.90 -1.38
N CYS A 55 4.78 3.09 -2.14
CA CYS A 55 5.56 2.00 -1.57
C CYS A 55 6.75 2.56 -0.83
N THR A 56 6.88 2.24 0.45
CA THR A 56 7.95 2.77 1.29
C THR A 56 8.98 1.73 1.68
N SER A 57 8.59 0.48 1.75
CA SER A 57 9.53 -0.59 2.10
C SER A 57 9.02 -1.93 1.60
N ASN A 58 9.80 -2.95 1.84
CA ASN A 58 9.55 -4.30 1.35
C ASN A 58 10.04 -5.28 2.42
N ASN A 59 9.29 -6.34 2.62
CA ASN A 59 9.73 -7.39 3.53
C ASN A 59 9.38 -8.75 2.93
N SER A 60 9.59 -9.81 3.70
CA SER A 60 9.40 -11.15 3.18
C SER A 60 7.95 -11.46 2.80
N GLU A 61 7.01 -10.68 3.30
CA GLU A 61 5.59 -10.93 3.05
C GLU A 61 5.01 -10.10 1.95
N GLY A 62 5.60 -8.95 1.65
CA GLY A 62 5.10 -8.08 0.62
C GLY A 62 5.63 -6.67 0.77
N LEU A 63 5.04 -5.76 0.02
CA LEU A 63 5.37 -4.35 0.09
C LEU A 63 4.67 -3.71 1.27
N ILE A 64 5.27 -2.63 1.78
CA ILE A 64 4.64 -1.77 2.78
C ILE A 64 4.46 -0.41 2.12
N GLY A 65 3.29 0.18 2.28
CA GLY A 65 3.03 1.47 1.67
C GLY A 65 2.29 2.42 2.58
N GLU A 66 2.20 3.67 2.15
CA GLU A 66 1.49 4.73 2.87
C GLU A 66 0.36 5.25 2.02
N ASN A 67 -0.76 5.55 2.67
CA ASN A 67 -1.91 6.16 2.02
C ASN A 67 -1.56 7.59 1.63
N GLN A 68 -1.58 7.88 0.33
CA GLN A 68 -1.25 9.20 -0.18
C GLN A 68 -2.49 10.07 -0.39
N THR A 69 -3.67 9.48 -0.34
CA THR A 69 -4.89 10.19 -0.63
C THR A 69 -5.15 11.30 0.39
N SER A 70 -5.04 10.98 1.68
CA SER A 70 -5.25 11.97 2.73
C SER A 70 -4.20 13.07 2.68
N ARG A 71 -2.97 12.69 2.37
CA ARG A 71 -1.88 13.65 2.31
C ARG A 71 -2.10 14.68 1.23
N LYS A 72 -2.60 14.25 0.07
CA LYS A 72 -2.90 15.17 -1.02
C LYS A 72 -4.01 16.13 -0.65
N ILE A 73 -5.02 15.63 0.04
CA ILE A 73 -6.14 16.48 0.47
C ILE A 73 -5.64 17.53 1.45
N GLN A 74 -4.79 17.15 2.39
CA GLN A 74 -4.22 18.10 3.34
C GLN A 74 -3.43 19.18 2.64
N THR A 75 -2.66 18.82 1.64
CA THR A 75 -1.85 19.77 0.88
C THR A 75 -2.73 20.80 0.20
N LEU A 76 -3.87 20.38 -0.32
CA LEU A 76 -4.78 21.29 -1.02
C LEU A 76 -5.41 22.31 -0.08
N PHE A 77 -5.59 21.94 1.18
CA PHE A 77 -6.28 22.80 2.14
C PHE A 77 -5.34 23.55 3.07
N SER A 78 -4.07 23.26 2.99
CA SER A 78 -3.10 23.99 3.81
C SER A 78 -2.23 24.90 2.95
#